data_eb13d8fa50fd048a52889ed047bfc7b5
#
_entry.id   eb13d8fa50fd048a52889ed047bfc7b5
#
_cell.length_a   1.000
_cell.length_b   1.000
_cell.length_c   1.000
_cell.angle_alpha   90.00
_cell.angle_beta   90.00
_cell.angle_gamma   90.00
#
_symmetry.space_group_name_H-M   'P 1'
#
loop_
_entity.id
_entity.type
_entity.pdbx_description
1 polymer ?
#
loop_
_entity_poly.entity_id
_entity_poly.type
_entity_poly.pdbx_seq_one_letter_code
_entity_poly.pdbx_strand_id
1 'polypeptide(L)'
;PALHILSAGHFIDIYKDAGHPADIARRYGFPALTGSHAIGHTRMATESAITPAHAHPFTAGEDFCLVHNGSLSNPYKIRRQLERKGIRFETDNDTEAACRFLEWRLREGDSLEDALSQGFNVLDGFYTLLMGTHDKLALVRDPFACKPAVVAETDDYVAIGSEYRALAHLPGVKEAMLFEPKPEEIY
;
A
#
# COMPACT_ATOMS: atom_id res chain seq x y z
N PRO A 1 -6.73 25.53 -9.10
CA PRO A 1 -6.55 24.08 -9.02
C PRO A 1 -7.90 23.42 -8.71
N ALA A 2 -8.21 22.37 -9.46
CA ALA A 2 -9.43 21.60 -9.19
C ALA A 2 -9.23 20.77 -7.90
N LEU A 3 -10.22 20.76 -7.04
CA LEU A 3 -10.25 19.87 -5.89
C LEU A 3 -10.58 18.46 -6.38
N HIS A 4 -9.74 17.50 -6.07
CA HIS A 4 -9.99 16.10 -6.35
C HIS A 4 -10.18 15.36 -5.03
N ILE A 5 -11.35 14.74 -4.84
CA ILE A 5 -11.61 13.85 -3.71
C ILE A 5 -11.25 12.44 -4.16
N LEU A 6 -10.19 11.87 -3.57
CA LEU A 6 -9.70 10.51 -3.88
C LEU A 6 -10.51 9.44 -3.11
N SER A 7 -10.84 9.74 -1.87
CA SER A 7 -11.71 8.93 -1.02
C SER A 7 -12.24 9.81 0.11
N ALA A 8 -13.13 9.28 0.91
CA ALA A 8 -13.61 9.92 2.13
C ALA A 8 -13.58 8.91 3.26
N GLY A 9 -13.09 9.32 4.43
CA GLY A 9 -12.96 8.51 5.63
C GLY A 9 -12.81 9.43 6.85
N HIS A 10 -12.58 8.84 8.01
CA HIS A 10 -12.52 9.57 9.27
C HIS A 10 -11.14 9.50 9.94
N PHE A 11 -10.30 8.54 9.54
CA PHE A 11 -9.08 8.18 10.30
C PHE A 11 -7.79 8.23 9.49
N ILE A 12 -7.86 8.19 8.14
CA ILE A 12 -6.67 8.15 7.29
C ILE A 12 -6.53 9.45 6.49
N ASP A 13 -5.41 10.15 6.68
CA ASP A 13 -4.98 11.25 5.85
C ASP A 13 -3.99 10.77 4.77
N ILE A 14 -4.22 11.15 3.52
CA ILE A 14 -3.36 10.77 2.39
C ILE A 14 -2.74 12.00 1.75
N TYR A 15 -1.42 11.99 1.67
CA TYR A 15 -0.61 13.03 1.03
C TYR A 15 0.12 12.45 -0.18
N LYS A 16 -0.13 13.01 -1.36
CA LYS A 16 0.48 12.57 -2.62
C LYS A 16 1.06 13.78 -3.33
N ASP A 17 2.34 13.71 -3.67
CA ASP A 17 3.00 14.80 -4.39
C ASP A 17 4.20 14.28 -5.20
N ALA A 18 4.73 15.14 -6.08
CA ALA A 18 5.94 14.90 -6.84
C ALA A 18 7.08 15.77 -6.29
N GLY A 19 8.24 15.17 -6.07
CA GLY A 19 9.42 15.86 -5.58
C GLY A 19 10.27 15.02 -4.62
N HIS A 20 11.28 15.65 -4.04
CA HIS A 20 12.13 14.97 -3.07
C HIS A 20 11.36 14.72 -1.76
N PRO A 21 11.42 13.52 -1.15
CA PRO A 21 10.65 13.17 0.04
C PRO A 21 10.78 14.15 1.21
N ALA A 22 11.98 14.68 1.48
CA ALA A 22 12.19 15.65 2.54
C ALA A 22 11.49 17.00 2.28
N ASP A 23 11.32 17.40 1.03
CA ASP A 23 10.60 18.62 0.66
C ASP A 23 9.09 18.42 0.82
N ILE A 24 8.60 17.24 0.46
CA ILE A 24 7.21 16.85 0.65
C ILE A 24 6.88 16.81 2.16
N ALA A 25 7.73 16.16 2.95
CA ALA A 25 7.55 16.08 4.41
C ALA A 25 7.48 17.48 5.06
N ARG A 26 8.32 18.42 4.62
CA ARG A 26 8.28 19.80 5.10
C ARG A 26 7.03 20.55 4.64
N ARG A 27 6.62 20.36 3.37
CA ARG A 27 5.44 21.01 2.79
C ARG A 27 4.17 20.66 3.53
N TYR A 28 4.00 19.39 3.88
CA TYR A 28 2.81 18.88 4.56
C TYR A 28 2.97 18.77 6.08
N GLY A 29 4.08 19.22 6.64
CA GLY A 29 4.29 19.27 8.09
C GLY A 29 4.36 17.89 8.75
N PHE A 30 4.87 16.86 8.08
CA PHE A 30 4.93 15.48 8.58
C PHE A 30 5.49 15.34 10.00
N PRO A 31 6.51 16.12 10.42
CA PRO A 31 7.01 16.02 11.80
C PRO A 31 5.99 16.37 12.91
N ALA A 32 4.91 17.07 12.56
CA ALA A 32 3.83 17.43 13.49
C ALA A 32 2.62 16.48 13.43
N LEU A 33 2.62 15.52 12.49
CA LEU A 33 1.55 14.53 12.40
C LEU A 33 1.70 13.49 13.51
N THR A 34 0.57 13.03 14.03
CA THR A 34 0.49 11.98 15.03
C THR A 34 -0.48 10.90 14.55
N GLY A 35 -0.21 9.66 14.90
CA GLY A 35 -1.05 8.53 14.51
C GLY A 35 -0.51 7.23 15.10
N SER A 36 -1.29 6.16 15.01
CA SER A 36 -0.90 4.82 15.44
C SER A 36 0.01 4.13 14.40
N HIS A 37 -0.18 4.43 13.12
CA HIS A 37 0.62 3.86 12.04
C HIS A 37 0.68 4.81 10.84
N ALA A 38 1.69 4.60 9.98
CA ALA A 38 1.87 5.35 8.75
C ALA A 38 2.39 4.42 7.65
N ILE A 39 1.94 4.62 6.43
CA ILE A 39 2.45 3.95 5.23
C ILE A 39 3.03 5.00 4.30
N GLY A 40 4.17 4.72 3.71
CA GLY A 40 4.80 5.61 2.74
C GLY A 40 5.35 4.85 1.52
N HIS A 41 5.41 5.54 0.41
CA HIS A 41 5.99 5.01 -0.82
C HIS A 41 6.76 6.09 -1.56
N THR A 42 7.99 5.76 -1.96
CA THR A 42 8.76 6.58 -2.89
C THR A 42 8.89 5.83 -4.20
N ARG A 43 8.57 6.47 -5.32
CA ARG A 43 8.57 5.86 -6.63
C ARG A 43 9.52 6.59 -7.57
N MET A 44 10.30 5.83 -8.30
CA MET A 44 10.96 6.30 -9.50
C MET A 44 10.26 5.65 -10.70
N ALA A 45 9.53 6.44 -11.48
CA ALA A 45 8.81 5.93 -12.64
C ALA A 45 9.77 5.64 -13.79
N THR A 46 9.60 4.48 -14.43
CA THR A 46 10.34 4.10 -15.64
C THR A 46 9.48 4.21 -16.90
N GLU A 47 8.18 3.98 -16.81
CA GLU A 47 7.30 3.85 -17.98
C GLU A 47 6.01 4.67 -17.90
N SER A 48 5.65 5.24 -16.74
CA SER A 48 4.42 6.01 -16.57
C SER A 48 4.68 7.42 -16.09
N ALA A 49 3.72 8.31 -16.32
CA ALA A 49 3.79 9.70 -15.91
C ALA A 49 4.00 9.83 -14.38
N ILE A 50 4.89 10.73 -13.99
CA ILE A 50 5.08 11.11 -12.59
C ILE A 50 4.05 12.18 -12.26
N THR A 51 2.90 11.76 -11.76
CA THR A 51 1.83 12.65 -11.31
C THR A 51 1.30 12.19 -9.96
N PRO A 52 0.73 13.08 -9.15
CA PRO A 52 0.10 12.67 -7.89
C PRO A 52 -1.00 11.61 -8.08
N ALA A 53 -1.74 11.62 -9.17
CA ALA A 53 -2.78 10.63 -9.46
C ALA A 53 -2.20 9.20 -9.58
N HIS A 54 -1.00 9.06 -10.15
CA HIS A 54 -0.32 7.78 -10.34
C HIS A 54 0.64 7.42 -9.18
N ALA A 55 0.76 8.30 -8.18
CA ALA A 55 1.58 8.04 -7.01
C ALA A 55 0.85 7.16 -5.98
N HIS A 56 1.61 6.39 -5.21
CA HIS A 56 1.10 5.68 -4.04
C HIS A 56 0.97 6.64 -2.84
N PRO A 57 0.16 6.28 -1.84
CA PRO A 57 -0.72 5.12 -1.79
C PRO A 57 -1.96 5.28 -2.69
N PHE A 58 -2.53 4.17 -3.13
CA PHE A 58 -3.86 4.14 -3.70
C PHE A 58 -4.89 3.96 -2.59
N THR A 59 -6.10 4.46 -2.82
CA THR A 59 -7.19 4.41 -1.84
C THR A 59 -8.51 4.07 -2.53
N ALA A 60 -9.40 3.41 -1.83
CA ALA A 60 -10.74 3.10 -2.25
C ALA A 60 -11.62 2.91 -1.01
N GLY A 61 -12.93 3.22 -1.13
CA GLY A 61 -13.84 3.10 0.01
C GLY A 61 -13.51 4.06 1.14
N GLU A 62 -13.75 3.62 2.37
CA GLU A 62 -13.49 4.38 3.58
C GLU A 62 -12.27 3.83 4.32
N ASP A 63 -11.38 4.74 4.75
CA ASP A 63 -10.23 4.43 5.62
C ASP A 63 -9.43 3.18 5.21
N PHE A 64 -9.13 3.09 3.89
CA PHE A 64 -8.33 2.03 3.31
C PHE A 64 -7.30 2.62 2.36
N CYS A 65 -6.05 2.21 2.50
CA CYS A 65 -4.97 2.58 1.59
C CYS A 65 -4.02 1.41 1.31
N LEU A 66 -3.40 1.44 0.14
CA LEU A 66 -2.54 0.39 -0.38
C LEU A 66 -1.29 0.99 -1.03
N VAL A 67 -0.13 0.47 -0.66
CA VAL A 67 1.10 0.64 -1.44
C VAL A 67 1.56 -0.69 -2.01
N HIS A 68 2.20 -0.64 -3.17
CA HIS A 68 2.61 -1.79 -3.95
C HIS A 68 4.05 -1.60 -4.45
N ASN A 69 4.87 -2.59 -4.20
CA ASN A 69 6.16 -2.74 -4.86
C ASN A 69 6.10 -3.99 -5.74
N GLY A 70 6.15 -3.81 -7.05
CA GLY A 70 6.07 -4.90 -8.01
C GLY A 70 5.35 -4.54 -9.29
N SER A 71 4.78 -5.56 -9.91
CA SER A 71 3.95 -5.45 -11.11
C SER A 71 2.96 -6.61 -11.17
N LEU A 72 1.69 -6.29 -11.38
CA LEU A 72 0.67 -7.28 -11.69
C LEU A 72 0.70 -7.60 -13.19
N SER A 73 0.61 -8.88 -13.53
CA SER A 73 0.56 -9.35 -14.93
C SER A 73 -0.85 -9.35 -15.51
N ASN A 74 -1.87 -9.30 -14.65
CA ASN A 74 -3.27 -9.41 -15.06
C ASN A 74 -4.19 -8.22 -14.72
N PRO A 75 -3.71 -6.97 -14.63
CA PRO A 75 -4.51 -5.84 -14.14
C PRO A 75 -5.76 -5.59 -15.01
N TYR A 76 -5.65 -5.77 -16.32
CA TYR A 76 -6.78 -5.60 -17.25
C TYR A 76 -7.86 -6.66 -17.09
N LYS A 77 -7.50 -7.91 -16.69
CA LYS A 77 -8.48 -8.95 -16.37
C LYS A 77 -9.27 -8.56 -15.13
N ILE A 78 -8.58 -8.11 -14.07
CA ILE A 78 -9.18 -7.66 -12.81
C ILE A 78 -10.10 -6.46 -13.09
N ARG A 79 -9.63 -5.45 -13.81
CA ARG A 79 -10.43 -4.27 -14.19
C ARG A 79 -11.74 -4.67 -14.86
N ARG A 80 -11.69 -5.49 -15.92
CA ARG A 80 -12.91 -5.94 -16.62
C ARG A 80 -13.90 -6.69 -15.73
N GLN A 81 -13.39 -7.45 -14.74
CA GLN A 81 -14.26 -8.14 -13.77
C GLN A 81 -14.97 -7.14 -12.85
N LEU A 82 -14.24 -6.15 -12.36
CA LEU A 82 -14.75 -5.14 -11.43
C LEU A 82 -15.67 -4.13 -12.15
N GLU A 83 -15.37 -3.76 -13.37
CA GLU A 83 -16.21 -2.88 -14.20
C GLU A 83 -17.60 -3.48 -14.45
N ARG A 84 -17.70 -4.81 -14.64
CA ARG A 84 -18.98 -5.53 -14.72
C ARG A 84 -19.81 -5.45 -13.44
N LYS A 85 -19.17 -5.13 -12.32
CA LYS A 85 -19.81 -4.88 -11.03
C LYS A 85 -20.08 -3.40 -10.76
N GLY A 86 -19.83 -2.54 -11.75
CA GLY A 86 -20.03 -1.10 -11.66
C GLY A 86 -18.88 -0.32 -11.01
N ILE A 87 -17.76 -0.97 -10.73
CA ILE A 87 -16.57 -0.29 -10.16
C ILE A 87 -15.85 0.45 -11.28
N ARG A 88 -15.52 1.71 -11.02
CA ARG A 88 -14.81 2.59 -11.95
C ARG A 88 -13.36 2.75 -11.56
N PHE A 89 -12.51 3.02 -12.54
CA PHE A 89 -11.09 3.28 -12.38
C PHE A 89 -10.76 4.70 -12.83
N GLU A 90 -9.79 5.32 -12.19
CA GLU A 90 -9.34 6.69 -12.47
C GLU A 90 -8.00 6.73 -13.19
N THR A 91 -7.20 5.67 -13.04
CA THR A 91 -5.88 5.55 -13.66
C THR A 91 -5.75 4.21 -14.37
N ASP A 92 -4.69 4.03 -15.12
CA ASP A 92 -4.28 2.75 -15.72
C ASP A 92 -3.32 1.94 -14.84
N ASN A 93 -3.00 2.45 -13.64
CA ASN A 93 -2.05 1.82 -12.72
C ASN A 93 -2.57 0.46 -12.22
N ASP A 94 -1.69 -0.53 -12.21
CA ASP A 94 -2.00 -1.89 -11.76
C ASP A 94 -2.34 -1.95 -10.27
N THR A 95 -1.73 -1.08 -9.46
CA THR A 95 -2.02 -0.96 -8.03
C THR A 95 -3.45 -0.52 -7.77
N GLU A 96 -4.03 0.34 -8.62
CA GLU A 96 -5.44 0.69 -8.50
C GLU A 96 -6.33 -0.54 -8.69
N ALA A 97 -5.96 -1.46 -9.59
CA ALA A 97 -6.72 -2.69 -9.79
C ALA A 97 -6.72 -3.57 -8.52
N ALA A 98 -5.56 -3.73 -7.87
CA ALA A 98 -5.47 -4.44 -6.60
C ALA A 98 -6.25 -3.73 -5.48
N CYS A 99 -6.12 -2.41 -5.36
CA CYS A 99 -6.80 -1.60 -4.37
C CYS A 99 -8.32 -1.72 -4.49
N ARG A 100 -8.87 -1.56 -5.70
CA ARG A 100 -10.31 -1.68 -5.97
C ARG A 100 -10.82 -3.11 -5.76
N PHE A 101 -10.00 -4.12 -6.04
CA PHE A 101 -10.35 -5.52 -5.78
C PHE A 101 -10.50 -5.76 -4.27
N LEU A 102 -9.52 -5.37 -3.48
CA LEU A 102 -9.54 -5.58 -2.03
C LEU A 102 -10.68 -4.79 -1.38
N GLU A 103 -10.85 -3.51 -1.73
CA GLU A 103 -11.96 -2.70 -1.25
C GLU A 103 -13.32 -3.32 -1.58
N TRP A 104 -13.48 -3.82 -2.81
CA TRP A 104 -14.71 -4.51 -3.19
C TRP A 104 -14.98 -5.71 -2.29
N ARG A 105 -13.97 -6.51 -1.97
CA ARG A 105 -14.12 -7.67 -1.06
C ARG A 105 -14.54 -7.23 0.35
N LEU A 106 -13.89 -6.20 0.89
CA LEU A 106 -14.26 -5.64 2.19
C LEU A 106 -15.71 -5.15 2.20
N ARG A 107 -16.16 -4.48 1.13
CA ARG A 107 -17.52 -4.00 0.98
C ARG A 107 -18.55 -5.13 0.84
N GLU A 108 -18.17 -6.27 0.28
CA GLU A 108 -19.00 -7.48 0.23
C GLU A 108 -19.07 -8.20 1.58
N GLY A 109 -18.32 -7.76 2.58
CA GLY A 109 -18.36 -8.25 3.95
C GLY A 109 -17.21 -9.18 4.35
N ASP A 110 -16.18 -9.34 3.52
CA ASP A 110 -14.99 -10.09 3.91
C ASP A 110 -14.23 -9.36 5.03
N SER A 111 -13.57 -10.12 5.88
CA SER A 111 -12.50 -9.57 6.72
C SER A 111 -11.30 -9.14 5.86
N LEU A 112 -10.37 -8.35 6.41
CA LEU A 112 -9.14 -7.99 5.69
C LEU A 112 -8.34 -9.25 5.34
N GLU A 113 -8.25 -10.19 6.26
CA GLU A 113 -7.55 -11.47 6.09
C GLU A 113 -8.18 -12.32 4.98
N ASP A 114 -9.51 -12.38 4.92
CA ASP A 114 -10.23 -13.12 3.86
C ASP A 114 -10.04 -12.43 2.50
N ALA A 115 -10.15 -11.10 2.44
CA ALA A 115 -9.91 -10.33 1.22
C ALA A 115 -8.51 -10.54 0.66
N LEU A 116 -7.50 -10.57 1.52
CA LEU A 116 -6.10 -10.82 1.15
C LEU A 116 -5.88 -12.28 0.71
N SER A 117 -6.45 -13.24 1.43
CA SER A 117 -6.40 -14.67 1.06
C SER A 117 -7.03 -14.90 -0.32
N GLN A 118 -8.11 -14.21 -0.63
CA GLN A 118 -8.69 -14.22 -1.97
C GLN A 118 -7.81 -13.51 -3.00
N GLY A 119 -7.08 -12.48 -2.56
CA GLY A 119 -6.09 -11.78 -3.38
C GLY A 119 -5.04 -12.72 -3.95
N PHE A 120 -4.51 -13.68 -3.18
CA PHE A 120 -3.54 -14.66 -3.66
C PHE A 120 -4.03 -15.49 -4.85
N ASN A 121 -5.33 -15.74 -4.95
CA ASN A 121 -5.93 -16.50 -6.05
C ASN A 121 -6.25 -15.64 -7.30
N VAL A 122 -6.31 -14.31 -7.14
CA VAL A 122 -6.80 -13.40 -8.18
C VAL A 122 -5.69 -12.50 -8.73
N LEU A 123 -4.83 -12.00 -7.84
CA LEU A 123 -3.71 -11.13 -8.21
C LEU A 123 -2.56 -12.01 -8.73
N ASP A 124 -2.21 -11.82 -9.99
CA ASP A 124 -1.11 -12.53 -10.63
C ASP A 124 0.03 -11.55 -10.91
N GLY A 125 1.27 -11.96 -10.64
CA GLY A 125 2.46 -11.14 -10.81
C GLY A 125 3.46 -11.25 -9.67
N PHE A 126 4.35 -10.28 -9.59
CA PHE A 126 5.34 -10.15 -8.53
C PHE A 126 5.03 -8.92 -7.69
N TYR A 127 4.69 -9.13 -6.43
CA TYR A 127 4.26 -8.02 -5.60
C TYR A 127 4.60 -8.19 -4.12
N THR A 128 4.85 -7.08 -3.49
CA THR A 128 4.72 -6.88 -2.04
C THR A 128 3.68 -5.79 -1.85
N LEU A 129 2.62 -6.09 -1.13
CA LEU A 129 1.55 -5.15 -0.79
C LEU A 129 1.62 -4.82 0.69
N LEU A 130 1.53 -3.53 1.01
CA LEU A 130 1.36 -3.03 2.37
C LEU A 130 0.08 -2.21 2.40
N MET A 131 -0.82 -2.56 3.31
CA MET A 131 -2.14 -1.96 3.44
C MET A 131 -2.35 -1.38 4.80
N GLY A 132 -3.13 -0.31 4.87
CA GLY A 132 -3.60 0.30 6.10
C GLY A 132 -5.09 0.48 6.09
N THR A 133 -5.73 0.16 7.21
CA THR A 133 -7.08 0.54 7.56
C THR A 133 -7.01 1.48 8.77
N HIS A 134 -8.15 1.88 9.32
CA HIS A 134 -8.17 2.72 10.51
C HIS A 134 -7.51 2.07 11.75
N ASP A 135 -7.47 0.74 11.82
CA ASP A 135 -7.03 -0.02 13.00
C ASP A 135 -6.01 -1.13 12.70
N LYS A 136 -5.70 -1.37 11.42
CA LYS A 136 -4.82 -2.48 11.01
C LYS A 136 -3.78 -2.02 10.00
N LEU A 137 -2.64 -2.67 10.07
CA LEU A 137 -1.59 -2.67 9.05
C LEU A 137 -1.39 -4.12 8.63
N ALA A 138 -1.36 -4.40 7.33
CA ALA A 138 -1.14 -5.74 6.82
C ALA A 138 -0.13 -5.75 5.68
N LEU A 139 0.75 -6.75 5.69
CA LEU A 139 1.77 -6.97 4.68
C LEU A 139 1.60 -8.37 4.07
N VAL A 140 1.63 -8.44 2.75
CA VAL A 140 1.66 -9.71 2.01
C VAL A 140 2.67 -9.68 0.88
N ARG A 141 3.21 -10.85 0.55
CA ARG A 141 4.08 -11.07 -0.60
C ARG A 141 3.48 -12.13 -1.52
N ASP A 142 3.73 -11.99 -2.82
CA ASP A 142 3.35 -12.99 -3.81
C ASP A 142 4.00 -14.37 -3.55
N PRO A 143 3.55 -15.45 -4.24
CA PRO A 143 4.09 -16.80 -4.03
C PRO A 143 5.60 -16.95 -4.26
N PHE A 144 6.20 -16.07 -5.03
CA PHE A 144 7.63 -16.10 -5.35
C PHE A 144 8.46 -15.19 -4.44
N ALA A 145 7.80 -14.27 -3.73
CA ALA A 145 8.41 -13.25 -2.87
C ALA A 145 9.60 -12.51 -3.52
N CYS A 146 9.49 -12.24 -4.83
CA CYS A 146 10.57 -11.61 -5.60
C CYS A 146 10.84 -10.16 -5.18
N LYS A 147 9.82 -9.48 -4.65
CA LYS A 147 10.00 -8.12 -4.11
C LYS A 147 10.31 -8.19 -2.63
N PRO A 148 11.38 -7.50 -2.20
CA PRO A 148 11.83 -7.61 -0.82
C PRO A 148 10.86 -6.94 0.15
N ALA A 149 10.81 -7.47 1.37
CA ALA A 149 10.21 -6.84 2.54
C ALA A 149 10.96 -7.30 3.78
N VAL A 150 11.31 -6.37 4.64
CA VAL A 150 11.94 -6.63 5.93
C VAL A 150 11.07 -6.04 7.02
N VAL A 151 10.83 -6.82 8.06
CA VAL A 151 10.12 -6.40 9.26
C VAL A 151 11.11 -6.29 10.42
N ALA A 152 10.99 -5.24 11.18
CA ALA A 152 11.68 -5.03 12.45
C ALA A 152 10.64 -4.85 13.56
N GLU A 153 10.58 -5.80 14.48
CA GLU A 153 9.72 -5.74 15.66
C GLU A 153 10.51 -5.39 16.91
N THR A 154 10.02 -4.43 17.65
CA THR A 154 10.49 -4.06 18.98
C THR A 154 9.31 -4.07 19.95
N ASP A 155 9.57 -3.84 21.23
CA ASP A 155 8.49 -3.68 22.24
C ASP A 155 7.66 -2.42 22.00
N ASP A 156 8.22 -1.42 21.29
CA ASP A 156 7.60 -0.10 21.12
C ASP A 156 6.94 0.08 19.75
N TYR A 157 7.45 -0.61 18.70
CA TYR A 157 6.94 -0.43 17.34
C TYR A 157 7.24 -1.62 16.43
N VAL A 158 6.46 -1.70 15.35
CA VAL A 158 6.76 -2.51 14.17
C VAL A 158 7.13 -1.60 13.02
N ALA A 159 8.25 -1.84 12.37
CA ALA A 159 8.68 -1.13 11.17
C ALA A 159 8.84 -2.08 9.99
N ILE A 160 8.30 -1.68 8.84
CA ILE A 160 8.33 -2.46 7.60
C ILE A 160 9.00 -1.63 6.52
N GLY A 161 9.94 -2.23 5.81
CA GLY A 161 10.64 -1.57 4.71
C GLY A 161 10.96 -2.53 3.57
N SER A 162 11.17 -1.99 2.38
CA SER A 162 11.69 -2.81 1.27
C SER A 162 13.12 -3.27 1.51
N GLU A 163 13.90 -2.50 2.29
CA GLU A 163 15.29 -2.81 2.61
C GLU A 163 15.59 -2.45 4.08
N TYR A 164 16.41 -3.26 4.74
CA TYR A 164 16.87 -2.98 6.11
C TYR A 164 17.52 -1.59 6.24
N ARG A 165 18.21 -1.14 5.20
CA ARG A 165 18.84 0.19 5.16
C ARG A 165 17.86 1.32 5.47
N ALA A 166 16.60 1.20 5.05
CA ALA A 166 15.57 2.19 5.34
C ALA A 166 15.19 2.22 6.83
N LEU A 167 15.32 1.09 7.51
CA LEU A 167 14.98 0.91 8.93
C LEU A 167 16.16 1.20 9.86
N ALA A 168 17.39 1.13 9.36
CA ALA A 168 18.65 1.16 10.16
C ALA A 168 18.83 2.42 11.03
N HIS A 169 18.05 3.46 10.79
CA HIS A 169 18.10 4.73 11.53
C HIS A 169 17.05 4.83 12.65
N LEU A 170 16.18 3.84 12.76
CA LEU A 170 15.14 3.85 13.78
C LEU A 170 15.72 3.54 15.16
N PRO A 171 15.20 4.18 16.22
CA PRO A 171 15.65 3.90 17.59
C PRO A 171 15.45 2.42 17.95
N GLY A 172 16.45 1.78 18.55
CA GLY A 172 16.36 0.40 19.03
C GLY A 172 16.31 -0.69 17.95
N VAL A 173 16.43 -0.34 16.66
CA VAL A 173 16.30 -1.32 15.56
C VAL A 173 17.38 -2.40 15.58
N LYS A 174 18.53 -2.17 16.21
CA LYS A 174 19.61 -3.16 16.32
C LYS A 174 19.26 -4.33 17.24
N GLU A 175 18.39 -4.08 18.18
CA GLU A 175 17.86 -5.05 19.14
C GLU A 175 16.53 -5.66 18.67
N ALA A 176 15.97 -5.15 17.58
CA ALA A 176 14.71 -5.62 17.02
C ALA A 176 14.81 -7.07 16.52
N MET A 177 13.70 -7.79 16.60
CA MET A 177 13.53 -9.03 15.87
C MET A 177 13.38 -8.71 14.37
N LEU A 178 14.36 -9.14 13.58
CA LEU A 178 14.39 -8.90 12.14
C LEU A 178 14.02 -10.17 11.38
N PHE A 179 13.07 -10.05 10.45
CA PHE A 179 12.72 -11.16 9.57
C PHE A 179 12.14 -10.67 8.23
N GLU A 180 12.12 -11.56 7.25
CA GLU A 180 11.39 -11.39 6.01
C GLU A 180 10.10 -12.23 6.08
N PRO A 181 8.91 -11.63 5.84
CA PRO A 181 7.66 -12.40 5.76
C PRO A 181 7.73 -13.46 4.67
N LYS A 182 7.17 -14.62 4.94
CA LYS A 182 7.14 -15.71 3.97
C LYS A 182 6.22 -15.40 2.79
N PRO A 183 6.44 -16.05 1.63
CA PRO A 183 5.50 -16.01 0.51
C PRO A 183 4.10 -16.47 0.96
N GLU A 184 3.06 -15.81 0.44
CA GLU A 184 1.64 -16.14 0.69
C GLU A 184 1.25 -16.16 2.18
N GLU A 185 2.03 -15.54 3.04
CA GLU A 185 1.70 -15.34 4.45
C GLU A 185 1.20 -13.92 4.67
N ILE A 186 0.14 -13.77 5.45
CA ILE A 186 -0.40 -12.46 5.87
C ILE A 186 0.25 -12.12 7.21
N TYR A 187 0.94 -11.01 7.23
CA TYR A 187 1.53 -10.45 8.42
C TYR A 187 0.80 -9.18 8.84
#